data_944f7c4a804d1a7806187f6a4d27041a
#
_entry.id   944f7c4a804d1a7806187f6a4d27041a
#
_cell.length_a   1.000
_cell.length_b   1.000
_cell.length_c   1.000
_cell.angle_alpha   90.00
_cell.angle_beta   90.00
_cell.angle_gamma   90.00
#
_symmetry.space_group_name_H-M   'P 1'
#
loop_
_entity.id
_entity.type
_entity.pdbx_description
1 polymer ?
#
loop_
_entity_poly.entity_id
_entity_poly.type
_entity_poly.pdbx_seq_one_letter_code
_entity_poly.pdbx_strand_id
1 'polypeptide(L)'
;MKGQEKSPVEREDLYEFRFVSEASLSPDGTMAVCVVNQASKEDNTYHSSIWSVDLETKEKRLLASRGEAKKPVWMDSGRILFTSSRDREDTDQKEQKPETTYYEISIHGGEATPFMTVPLKADGIRFMGDGLWLVSTVADENEIDTDKGGDADAAYQAVRGK
;
A
#
# COMPACT_ATOMS: atom_id res chain seq x y z
N MET A 1 2.14 7.78 43.67
CA MET A 1 2.46 7.20 42.36
C MET A 1 2.79 5.72 42.57
N LYS A 2 1.89 4.80 42.22
CA LYS A 2 2.20 3.36 42.24
C LYS A 2 3.18 3.08 41.13
N GLY A 3 4.39 2.62 41.48
CA GLY A 3 5.36 2.18 40.50
C GLY A 3 4.78 1.01 39.70
N GLN A 4 4.73 1.16 38.39
CA GLN A 4 4.40 0.07 37.50
C GLN A 4 5.52 -0.96 37.63
N GLU A 5 5.21 -2.15 38.15
CA GLU A 5 6.14 -3.28 38.18
C GLU A 5 6.52 -3.59 36.72
N LYS A 6 7.79 -3.42 36.39
CA LYS A 6 8.31 -3.77 35.07
C LYS A 6 8.47 -5.26 35.02
N SER A 7 7.64 -5.96 34.26
CA SER A 7 7.87 -7.35 33.91
C SER A 7 8.98 -7.46 32.85
N PRO A 8 9.76 -8.55 32.85
CA PRO A 8 10.71 -8.81 31.77
C PRO A 8 9.95 -9.00 30.43
N VAL A 9 10.58 -8.61 29.33
CA VAL A 9 10.04 -8.83 27.98
C VAL A 9 10.08 -10.32 27.69
N GLU A 10 8.93 -10.89 27.33
CA GLU A 10 8.78 -12.28 26.93
C GLU A 10 8.73 -12.41 25.40
N ARG A 11 8.93 -13.61 24.88
CA ARG A 11 8.90 -13.86 23.44
C ARG A 11 7.52 -13.56 22.84
N GLU A 12 6.49 -13.80 23.60
CA GLU A 12 5.08 -13.58 23.26
C GLU A 12 4.74 -12.10 23.05
N ASP A 13 5.44 -11.19 23.73
CA ASP A 13 5.25 -9.74 23.59
C ASP A 13 5.53 -9.28 22.15
N LEU A 14 6.36 -10.03 21.39
CA LEU A 14 6.67 -9.72 20.00
C LEU A 14 5.41 -9.67 19.13
N TYR A 15 4.40 -10.46 19.41
CA TYR A 15 3.14 -10.48 18.67
C TYR A 15 2.22 -9.31 19.01
N GLU A 16 2.48 -8.61 20.12
CA GLU A 16 1.75 -7.39 20.52
C GLU A 16 2.36 -6.14 19.93
N PHE A 17 3.61 -6.19 19.48
CA PHE A 17 4.28 -5.03 18.89
C PHE A 17 3.68 -4.67 17.54
N ARG A 18 3.52 -3.35 17.34
CA ARG A 18 3.09 -2.75 16.09
C ARG A 18 4.19 -1.83 15.57
N PHE A 19 4.62 -2.08 14.36
CA PHE A 19 5.68 -1.31 13.72
C PHE A 19 5.06 -0.41 12.66
N VAL A 20 5.28 0.89 12.80
CA VAL A 20 4.82 1.88 11.82
C VAL A 20 5.87 2.06 10.74
N SER A 21 5.44 2.03 9.49
CA SER A 21 6.25 2.30 8.31
C SER A 21 5.45 3.11 7.27
N GLU A 22 6.13 3.58 6.24
CA GLU A 22 5.51 4.23 5.08
C GLU A 22 4.54 5.36 5.45
N ALA A 23 4.90 6.19 6.43
CA ALA A 23 4.06 7.30 6.84
C ALA A 23 4.13 8.47 5.84
N SER A 24 2.97 9.06 5.52
CA SER A 24 2.83 10.18 4.60
C SER A 24 1.76 11.16 5.06
N LEU A 25 2.00 12.46 4.86
CA LEU A 25 1.03 13.50 5.15
C LEU A 25 0.11 13.76 3.96
N SER A 26 -1.14 14.13 4.25
CA SER A 26 -2.08 14.64 3.25
C SER A 26 -1.56 15.93 2.61
N PRO A 27 -1.99 16.26 1.38
CA PRO A 27 -1.57 17.49 0.69
C PRO A 27 -1.85 18.77 1.49
N ASP A 28 -2.90 18.79 2.30
CA ASP A 28 -3.27 19.92 3.17
C ASP A 28 -2.61 19.88 4.55
N GLY A 29 -1.88 18.81 4.88
CA GLY A 29 -1.17 18.63 6.14
C GLY A 29 -2.05 18.35 7.37
N THR A 30 -3.34 18.07 7.19
CA THR A 30 -4.28 17.83 8.30
C THR A 30 -4.33 16.37 8.75
N MET A 31 -4.03 15.45 7.84
CA MET A 31 -4.09 14.01 8.05
C MET A 31 -2.74 13.35 7.78
N ALA A 32 -2.52 12.21 8.40
CA ALA A 32 -1.45 11.29 8.04
C ALA A 32 -2.03 9.91 7.72
N VAL A 33 -1.37 9.18 6.82
CA VAL A 33 -1.59 7.76 6.63
C VAL A 33 -0.29 7.01 6.88
N CYS A 34 -0.39 5.80 7.42
CA CYS A 34 0.78 4.96 7.66
C CYS A 34 0.41 3.48 7.51
N VAL A 35 1.44 2.68 7.23
CA VAL A 35 1.35 1.22 7.30
C VAL A 35 1.74 0.77 8.69
N VAL A 36 0.92 -0.07 9.30
CA VAL A 36 1.18 -0.73 10.58
C VAL A 36 1.39 -2.21 10.31
N ASN A 37 2.54 -2.72 10.72
CA ASN A 37 2.90 -4.14 10.61
C ASN A 37 2.84 -4.78 11.99
N GLN A 38 2.25 -5.96 12.07
CA GLN A 38 2.16 -6.77 13.30
C GLN A 38 2.47 -8.23 12.98
N ALA A 39 3.30 -8.86 13.81
CA ALA A 39 3.57 -10.29 13.69
C ALA A 39 2.32 -11.11 14.08
N SER A 40 2.04 -12.16 13.33
CA SER A 40 1.02 -13.14 13.63
C SER A 40 1.66 -14.46 14.03
N LYS A 41 1.24 -15.02 15.16
CA LYS A 41 1.67 -16.32 15.63
C LYS A 41 0.97 -17.46 14.89
N GLU A 42 -0.27 -17.21 14.44
CA GLU A 42 -1.15 -18.21 13.84
C GLU A 42 -0.61 -18.71 12.50
N ASP A 43 -0.19 -17.81 11.65
CA ASP A 43 0.32 -18.09 10.31
C ASP A 43 1.81 -17.80 10.13
N ASN A 44 2.51 -17.44 11.23
CA ASN A 44 3.95 -17.18 11.27
C ASN A 44 4.41 -16.17 10.21
N THR A 45 3.65 -15.10 10.04
CA THR A 45 3.93 -14.02 9.08
C THR A 45 3.66 -12.65 9.69
N TYR A 46 3.93 -11.59 8.92
CA TYR A 46 3.56 -10.23 9.29
C TYR A 46 2.34 -9.80 8.49
N HIS A 47 1.33 -9.27 9.19
CA HIS A 47 0.20 -8.60 8.57
C HIS A 47 0.43 -7.11 8.53
N SER A 48 0.16 -6.50 7.37
CA SER A 48 0.21 -5.07 7.18
C SER A 48 -1.19 -4.48 7.01
N SER A 49 -1.40 -3.33 7.60
CA SER A 49 -2.65 -2.59 7.56
C SER A 49 -2.40 -1.10 7.39
N ILE A 50 -3.33 -0.40 6.76
CA ILE A 50 -3.24 1.05 6.56
C ILE A 50 -4.16 1.74 7.55
N TRP A 51 -3.61 2.76 8.20
CA TRP A 51 -4.28 3.60 9.16
C TRP A 51 -4.23 5.05 8.75
N SER A 52 -5.31 5.80 8.99
CA SER A 52 -5.29 7.26 8.99
C SER A 52 -5.21 7.80 10.41
N VAL A 53 -4.61 8.97 10.54
CA VAL A 53 -4.49 9.72 11.79
C VAL A 53 -4.85 11.17 11.51
N ASP A 54 -5.84 11.68 12.20
CA ASP A 54 -6.13 13.11 12.25
C ASP A 54 -5.07 13.80 13.13
N LEU A 55 -4.37 14.80 12.58
CA LEU A 55 -3.24 15.42 13.28
C LEU A 55 -3.67 16.44 14.33
N GLU A 56 -4.89 16.94 14.26
CA GLU A 56 -5.46 17.84 15.26
C GLU A 56 -6.07 17.05 16.43
N THR A 57 -7.03 16.17 16.11
CA THR A 57 -7.79 15.42 17.12
C THR A 57 -7.05 14.20 17.66
N LYS A 58 -6.02 13.71 16.94
CA LYS A 58 -5.28 12.46 17.21
C LYS A 58 -6.13 11.19 17.05
N GLU A 59 -7.30 11.32 16.43
CA GLU A 59 -8.13 10.17 16.11
C GLU A 59 -7.42 9.27 15.10
N LYS A 60 -7.47 7.95 15.35
CA LYS A 60 -6.87 6.92 14.50
C LYS A 60 -7.96 6.04 13.91
N ARG A 61 -7.85 5.74 12.63
CA ARG A 61 -8.82 4.88 11.93
C ARG A 61 -8.12 3.83 11.09
N LEU A 62 -8.55 2.58 11.23
CA LEU A 62 -8.16 1.50 10.33
C LEU A 62 -8.88 1.69 9.00
N LEU A 63 -8.12 1.80 7.91
CA LEU A 63 -8.64 1.94 6.55
C LEU A 63 -8.68 0.61 5.80
N ALA A 64 -7.56 -0.12 5.81
CA ALA A 64 -7.45 -1.38 5.10
C ALA A 64 -6.54 -2.35 5.85
N SER A 65 -6.98 -3.62 5.96
CA SER A 65 -6.19 -4.70 6.60
C SER A 65 -6.24 -6.02 5.84
N ARG A 66 -7.09 -6.12 4.80
CA ARG A 66 -7.22 -7.34 4.00
C ARG A 66 -6.12 -7.40 2.94
N GLY A 67 -5.45 -8.53 2.81
CA GLY A 67 -4.52 -8.83 1.73
C GLY A 67 -3.26 -7.96 1.77
N GLU A 68 -2.62 -7.82 2.92
CA GLU A 68 -1.36 -7.10 3.08
C GLU A 68 -1.36 -5.70 2.45
N ALA A 69 -2.17 -4.79 2.98
CA ALA A 69 -2.29 -3.44 2.46
C ALA A 69 -0.98 -2.64 2.70
N LYS A 70 -0.38 -2.12 1.62
CA LYS A 70 0.94 -1.46 1.61
C LYS A 70 0.98 -0.26 0.65
N LYS A 71 2.03 0.54 0.74
CA LYS A 71 2.37 1.64 -0.19
C LYS A 71 1.22 2.65 -0.38
N PRO A 72 0.70 3.27 0.70
CA PRO A 72 -0.34 4.28 0.57
C PRO A 72 0.20 5.55 -0.10
N VAL A 73 -0.53 6.05 -1.09
CA VAL A 73 -0.21 7.28 -1.83
C VAL A 73 -1.45 8.16 -1.89
N TRP A 74 -1.32 9.43 -1.55
CA TRP A 74 -2.40 10.39 -1.62
C TRP A 74 -2.78 10.70 -3.07
N MET A 75 -4.08 10.62 -3.36
CA MET A 75 -4.68 11.16 -4.59
C MET A 75 -5.07 12.63 -4.39
N ASP A 76 -5.68 12.89 -3.26
CA ASP A 76 -6.11 14.21 -2.78
C ASP A 76 -6.18 14.18 -1.24
N SER A 77 -6.70 15.23 -0.59
CA SER A 77 -6.80 15.29 0.86
C SER A 77 -7.84 14.33 1.48
N GLY A 78 -8.65 13.66 0.66
CA GLY A 78 -9.73 12.77 1.13
C GLY A 78 -9.56 11.31 0.72
N ARG A 79 -8.61 10.98 -0.18
CA ARG A 79 -8.49 9.66 -0.77
C ARG A 79 -7.04 9.24 -0.96
N ILE A 80 -6.81 7.95 -0.81
CA ILE A 80 -5.51 7.33 -1.06
C ILE A 80 -5.63 6.15 -2.02
N LEU A 81 -4.55 5.88 -2.75
CA LEU A 81 -4.30 4.60 -3.39
C LEU A 81 -3.37 3.76 -2.51
N PHE A 82 -3.51 2.45 -2.62
CA PHE A 82 -2.61 1.50 -1.97
C PHE A 82 -2.58 0.18 -2.73
N THR A 83 -1.57 -0.64 -2.49
CA THR A 83 -1.48 -2.00 -3.03
C THR A 83 -2.00 -3.01 -2.03
N SER A 84 -2.63 -4.09 -2.53
CA SER A 84 -3.11 -5.20 -1.70
C SER A 84 -3.12 -6.49 -2.53
N SER A 85 -2.89 -7.62 -1.86
CA SER A 85 -3.04 -8.96 -2.45
C SER A 85 -4.44 -9.56 -2.26
N ARG A 86 -5.43 -8.75 -1.82
CA ARG A 86 -6.77 -9.21 -1.41
C ARG A 86 -7.55 -10.05 -2.43
N ASP A 87 -7.32 -9.79 -3.72
CA ASP A 87 -8.03 -10.43 -4.81
C ASP A 87 -7.11 -11.38 -5.62
N ARG A 88 -5.90 -11.65 -5.13
CA ARG A 88 -5.06 -12.69 -5.70
C ARG A 88 -5.59 -14.04 -5.25
N GLU A 89 -6.00 -14.85 -6.23
CA GLU A 89 -6.25 -16.27 -6.00
C GLU A 89 -4.90 -16.96 -5.74
N ASP A 90 -4.88 -17.90 -4.79
CA ASP A 90 -3.73 -18.80 -4.52
C ASP A 90 -3.55 -19.83 -5.66
N THR A 91 -3.50 -19.34 -6.89
CA THR A 91 -3.15 -20.16 -8.05
C THR A 91 -1.65 -20.25 -8.16
N ASP A 92 -1.14 -21.44 -8.48
CA ASP A 92 0.27 -21.79 -8.62
C ASP A 92 1.09 -20.64 -9.22
N GLN A 93 2.03 -20.10 -8.46
CA GLN A 93 2.82 -18.90 -8.76
C GLN A 93 3.71 -18.99 -10.01
N LYS A 94 3.67 -20.09 -10.74
CA LYS A 94 4.64 -20.38 -11.83
C LYS A 94 4.30 -19.76 -13.19
N GLU A 95 3.10 -19.24 -13.40
CA GLU A 95 2.70 -18.72 -14.73
C GLU A 95 2.05 -17.31 -14.70
N GLN A 96 1.98 -16.66 -13.55
CA GLN A 96 1.37 -15.33 -13.51
C GLN A 96 2.38 -14.26 -13.96
N LYS A 97 2.01 -13.49 -14.98
CA LYS A 97 2.74 -12.29 -15.36
C LYS A 97 2.76 -11.32 -14.17
N PRO A 98 3.88 -10.61 -13.95
CA PRO A 98 3.97 -9.64 -12.88
C PRO A 98 2.94 -8.53 -13.11
N GLU A 99 2.07 -8.31 -12.13
CA GLU A 99 1.09 -7.22 -12.16
C GLU A 99 0.96 -6.61 -10.77
N THR A 100 0.55 -5.34 -10.71
CA THR A 100 0.27 -4.63 -9.48
C THR A 100 -1.09 -3.97 -9.58
N THR A 101 -2.01 -4.35 -8.69
CA THR A 101 -3.32 -3.71 -8.56
C THR A 101 -3.30 -2.68 -7.44
N TYR A 102 -3.72 -1.47 -7.79
CA TYR A 102 -3.93 -0.37 -6.85
C TYR A 102 -5.42 -0.26 -6.52
N TYR A 103 -5.71 -0.08 -5.24
CA TYR A 103 -7.05 0.11 -4.69
C TYR A 103 -7.19 1.53 -4.18
N GLU A 104 -8.37 2.10 -4.35
CA GLU A 104 -8.75 3.41 -3.81
C GLU A 104 -9.58 3.22 -2.54
N ILE A 105 -9.35 4.08 -1.53
CA ILE A 105 -10.17 4.17 -0.33
C ILE A 105 -10.23 5.62 0.18
N SER A 106 -11.38 5.99 0.75
CA SER A 106 -11.51 7.25 1.49
C SER A 106 -10.80 7.18 2.84
N ILE A 107 -10.16 8.27 3.27
CA ILE A 107 -9.54 8.40 4.60
C ILE A 107 -10.56 8.36 5.73
N HIS A 108 -11.85 8.57 5.41
CA HIS A 108 -12.94 8.45 6.37
C HIS A 108 -13.46 7.01 6.53
N GLY A 109 -12.87 6.06 5.79
CA GLY A 109 -13.27 4.67 5.78
C GLY A 109 -14.19 4.32 4.62
N GLY A 110 -14.71 3.12 4.64
CA GLY A 110 -15.54 2.54 3.58
C GLY A 110 -14.88 1.29 3.00
N GLU A 111 -15.39 0.83 1.85
CA GLU A 111 -14.84 -0.31 1.13
C GLU A 111 -13.81 0.16 0.11
N ALA A 112 -12.67 -0.51 0.08
CA ALA A 112 -11.66 -0.27 -0.93
C ALA A 112 -12.08 -0.89 -2.26
N THR A 113 -11.98 -0.10 -3.34
CA THR A 113 -12.34 -0.52 -4.69
C THR A 113 -11.11 -0.57 -5.60
N PRO A 114 -11.02 -1.52 -6.54
CA PRO A 114 -9.96 -1.52 -7.54
C PRO A 114 -9.98 -0.21 -8.34
N PHE A 115 -8.81 0.43 -8.46
CA PHE A 115 -8.65 1.68 -9.19
C PHE A 115 -7.95 1.45 -10.53
N MET A 116 -6.79 0.78 -10.51
CA MET A 116 -6.03 0.43 -11.71
C MET A 116 -5.18 -0.81 -11.48
N THR A 117 -4.92 -1.54 -12.56
CA THR A 117 -3.91 -2.61 -12.59
C THR A 117 -2.85 -2.27 -13.63
N VAL A 118 -1.58 -2.35 -13.25
CA VAL A 118 -0.45 -2.19 -14.15
C VAL A 118 0.20 -3.54 -14.42
N PRO A 119 0.55 -3.88 -15.68
CA PRO A 119 1.08 -5.19 -16.05
C PRO A 119 2.58 -5.30 -15.73
N LEU A 120 2.98 -4.94 -14.52
CA LEU A 120 4.35 -5.02 -14.04
C LEU A 120 4.36 -5.03 -12.50
N LYS A 121 5.48 -5.43 -11.92
CA LYS A 121 5.74 -5.31 -10.48
C LYS A 121 6.14 -3.87 -10.16
N ALA A 122 5.19 -3.05 -9.72
CA ALA A 122 5.45 -1.66 -9.39
C ALA A 122 6.12 -1.51 -8.01
N ASP A 123 7.18 -0.68 -7.96
CA ASP A 123 7.84 -0.30 -6.72
C ASP A 123 7.23 0.95 -6.09
N GLY A 124 6.73 1.86 -6.93
CA GLY A 124 6.10 3.08 -6.50
C GLY A 124 5.12 3.63 -7.52
N ILE A 125 4.27 4.54 -7.05
CA ILE A 125 3.34 5.30 -7.88
C ILE A 125 3.27 6.72 -7.35
N ARG A 126 3.13 7.70 -8.25
CA ARG A 126 2.95 9.10 -7.90
C ARG A 126 1.92 9.75 -8.82
N PHE A 127 1.00 10.51 -8.22
CA PHE A 127 0.10 11.36 -8.96
C PHE A 127 0.82 12.61 -9.49
N MET A 128 0.70 12.89 -10.78
CA MET A 128 1.37 14.01 -11.46
C MET A 128 0.42 15.16 -11.84
N GLY A 129 -0.87 15.02 -11.54
CA GLY A 129 -1.92 15.93 -11.98
C GLY A 129 -2.60 15.49 -13.27
N ASP A 130 -3.75 16.09 -13.60
CA ASP A 130 -4.51 15.88 -14.85
C ASP A 130 -4.79 14.40 -15.19
N GLY A 131 -4.97 13.56 -14.17
CA GLY A 131 -5.19 12.12 -14.34
C GLY A 131 -3.94 11.32 -14.73
N LEU A 132 -2.77 11.93 -14.72
CA LEU A 132 -1.49 11.29 -15.04
C LEU A 132 -0.85 10.68 -13.79
N TRP A 133 -0.41 9.43 -13.92
CA TRP A 133 0.29 8.68 -12.89
C TRP A 133 1.67 8.24 -13.38
N LEU A 134 2.69 8.50 -12.58
CA LEU A 134 4.02 7.96 -12.79
C LEU A 134 4.16 6.67 -11.98
N VAL A 135 4.41 5.55 -12.66
CA VAL A 135 4.69 4.26 -12.01
C VAL A 135 6.17 3.95 -12.18
N SER A 136 6.85 3.58 -11.10
CA SER A 136 8.24 3.12 -11.11
C SER A 136 8.31 1.62 -10.90
N THR A 137 9.25 0.97 -11.58
CA THR A 137 9.57 -0.45 -11.42
C THR A 137 11.08 -0.65 -11.52
N VAL A 138 11.58 -1.74 -10.94
CA VAL A 138 12.89 -2.27 -11.25
C VAL A 138 12.71 -3.30 -12.35
N ALA A 139 13.25 -3.04 -13.53
CA ALA A 139 13.30 -3.99 -14.63
C ALA A 139 14.71 -4.57 -14.72
N ASP A 140 14.82 -5.86 -15.04
CA ASP A 140 16.09 -6.46 -15.45
C ASP A 140 16.44 -5.92 -16.85
N GLU A 141 17.71 -5.63 -17.12
CA GLU A 141 18.17 -5.16 -18.44
C GLU A 141 17.78 -6.10 -19.58
N ASN A 142 17.57 -7.39 -19.28
CA ASN A 142 17.13 -8.39 -20.24
C ASN A 142 15.61 -8.39 -20.49
N GLU A 143 14.82 -7.69 -19.65
CA GLU A 143 13.36 -7.57 -19.80
C GLU A 143 12.97 -6.28 -20.55
N ILE A 144 13.89 -5.35 -20.72
CA ILE A 144 13.69 -4.13 -21.52
C ILE A 144 13.97 -4.48 -22.98
N ASP A 145 12.96 -4.90 -23.70
CA ASP A 145 13.02 -5.08 -25.15
C ASP A 145 13.03 -3.69 -25.83
N THR A 146 14.23 -3.11 -25.95
CA THR A 146 14.45 -1.81 -26.58
C THR A 146 14.28 -1.83 -28.10
N ASP A 147 14.17 -3.00 -28.73
CA ASP A 147 14.06 -3.16 -30.19
C ASP A 147 12.62 -3.18 -30.69
N LYS A 148 11.64 -3.38 -29.82
CA LYS A 148 10.22 -3.22 -30.16
C LYS A 148 9.73 -1.83 -29.79
N GLY A 149 10.25 -0.83 -30.47
CA GLY A 149 9.71 0.53 -30.43
C GLY A 149 8.23 0.53 -30.82
N GLY A 150 7.35 0.41 -29.84
CA GLY A 150 5.91 0.43 -30.06
C GLY A 150 5.08 0.34 -28.80
N ASP A 151 5.49 -0.39 -27.78
CA ASP A 151 4.59 -0.73 -26.66
C ASP A 151 4.87 0.00 -25.35
N ALA A 152 5.94 0.76 -25.22
CA ALA A 152 6.11 1.68 -24.10
C ALA A 152 4.97 2.71 -24.05
N ASP A 153 4.51 3.20 -25.21
CA ASP A 153 3.37 4.11 -25.32
C ASP A 153 2.02 3.42 -24.97
N ALA A 154 1.87 2.14 -25.21
CA ALA A 154 0.67 1.39 -24.85
C ALA A 154 0.55 1.19 -23.33
N ALA A 155 1.65 0.94 -22.63
CA ALA A 155 1.68 0.89 -21.18
C ALA A 155 1.37 2.24 -20.54
N TYR A 156 1.83 3.35 -21.14
CA TYR A 156 1.50 4.71 -20.71
C TYR A 156 0.03 5.09 -20.98
N GLN A 157 -0.58 4.56 -22.02
CA GLN A 157 -2.00 4.88 -22.34
C GLN A 157 -2.98 4.09 -21.46
N ALA A 158 -2.60 2.91 -20.96
CA ALA A 158 -3.44 2.13 -20.04
C ALA A 158 -3.63 2.79 -18.67
N VAL A 159 -2.81 3.77 -18.31
CA VAL A 159 -2.81 4.49 -17.00
C VAL A 159 -3.58 5.81 -17.07
N ARG A 160 -4.14 6.20 -18.20
CA ARG A 160 -5.08 7.31 -18.25
C ARG A 160 -6.44 6.87 -17.71
N GLY A 161 -6.64 7.08 -16.40
CA GLY A 161 -7.94 6.91 -15.76
C GLY A 161 -9.02 7.75 -16.47
N LYS A 162 -10.20 7.14 -16.64
CA LYS A 162 -11.42 7.82 -17.14
C LYS A 162 -11.89 8.88 -16.16
#